data_2dd71062ef1e8dbbc6a2a29c66dc35a7
#
_entry.id   2dd71062ef1e8dbbc6a2a29c66dc35a7
#
_cell.length_a   1.000
_cell.length_b   1.000
_cell.length_c   1.000
_cell.angle_alpha   90.00
_cell.angle_beta   90.00
_cell.angle_gamma   90.00
#
_symmetry.space_group_name_H-M   'P 1'
#
loop_
_entity.id
_entity.type
_entity.pdbx_description
1 polymer ?
#
loop_
_entity_poly.entity_id
_entity_poly.type
_entity_poly.pdbx_seq_one_letter_code
_entity_poly.pdbx_strand_id
1 'polypeptide(L)'
;RMAWHSAGTYRIADGRGGSGTGNHRFAPLNSWPDNTNLDKARRLLWPIKKKYGNKISWADLMILAGNMAYESMGLKMFGFSFGREDIWHPEKDVYWGSEKEWLQDKRYSNNDNRKSLANPLAAVVMGLIYVNPEGVDGKPDPLRTAHDVRETFGRMAMNDEETCALTVGGHSVGRAHGNGDASLLGPEPEAGEIQEQGFGWNRKGGGGLGVNQVTSGIQGAWTTHPNKWDDTYLKILL
;
A
#
# COMPACT_ATOMS: atom_id res chain seq x y z
N ARG A 1 7.32 2.54 -2.42
CA ARG A 1 6.01 2.46 -1.75
C ARG A 1 4.89 2.96 -2.66
N MET A 2 4.99 4.14 -3.25
CA MET A 2 3.96 4.68 -4.14
C MET A 2 3.62 3.72 -5.29
N ALA A 3 4.61 3.14 -5.95
CA ALA A 3 4.39 2.20 -7.04
C ALA A 3 3.65 0.93 -6.56
N TRP A 4 4.11 0.34 -5.46
CA TRP A 4 3.47 -0.84 -4.88
C TRP A 4 2.03 -0.56 -4.41
N HIS A 5 1.80 0.57 -3.74
CA HIS A 5 0.45 0.94 -3.28
C HIS A 5 -0.50 1.28 -4.44
N SER A 6 0.01 1.65 -5.59
CA SER A 6 -0.78 1.73 -6.82
C SER A 6 -1.09 0.33 -7.37
N ALA A 7 -0.08 -0.54 -7.46
CA ALA A 7 -0.22 -1.87 -8.05
C ALA A 7 -1.03 -2.83 -7.16
N GLY A 8 -0.84 -2.77 -5.84
CA GLY A 8 -1.46 -3.67 -4.87
C GLY A 8 -2.97 -3.48 -4.69
N THR A 9 -3.59 -2.58 -5.41
CA THR A 9 -5.05 -2.43 -5.47
C THR A 9 -5.71 -3.37 -6.48
N TYR A 10 -4.93 -4.12 -7.26
CA TYR A 10 -5.47 -5.06 -8.24
C TYR A 10 -6.24 -6.21 -7.60
N ARG A 11 -7.34 -6.58 -8.23
CA ARG A 11 -8.16 -7.72 -7.83
C ARG A 11 -8.60 -8.56 -9.04
N ILE A 12 -8.41 -9.86 -8.91
CA ILE A 12 -8.72 -10.81 -9.98
C ILE A 12 -10.23 -10.98 -10.19
N ALA A 13 -11.04 -10.76 -9.15
CA ALA A 13 -12.48 -11.03 -9.20
C ALA A 13 -13.21 -10.23 -10.30
N ASP A 14 -12.78 -9.01 -10.58
CA ASP A 14 -13.37 -8.13 -11.59
C ASP A 14 -12.32 -7.43 -12.47
N GLY A 15 -11.05 -7.72 -12.29
CA GLY A 15 -9.94 -7.13 -13.05
C GLY A 15 -9.68 -5.64 -12.73
N ARG A 16 -10.26 -5.10 -11.66
CA ARG A 16 -10.15 -3.69 -11.29
C ARG A 16 -8.97 -3.42 -10.38
N GLY A 17 -8.70 -2.15 -10.18
CA GLY A 17 -7.54 -1.72 -9.40
C GLY A 17 -6.25 -1.81 -10.20
N GLY A 18 -5.14 -1.88 -9.49
CA GLY A 18 -3.82 -1.90 -10.10
C GLY A 18 -3.32 -0.53 -10.51
N SER A 19 -2.17 -0.53 -11.16
CA SER A 19 -1.46 0.70 -11.51
C SER A 19 -1.77 1.23 -12.92
N GLY A 20 -2.75 0.64 -13.61
CA GLY A 20 -3.00 0.88 -15.03
C GLY A 20 -3.60 2.25 -15.36
N THR A 21 -4.21 2.93 -14.39
CA THR A 21 -5.00 4.14 -14.63
C THR A 21 -4.56 5.37 -13.84
N GLY A 22 -3.56 5.22 -12.98
CA GLY A 22 -3.11 6.30 -12.11
C GLY A 22 -4.15 6.74 -11.08
N ASN A 23 -5.08 5.86 -10.70
CA ASN A 23 -6.18 6.11 -9.79
C ASN A 23 -5.73 6.49 -8.36
N HIS A 24 -4.50 6.20 -8.00
CA HIS A 24 -3.89 6.62 -6.73
C HIS A 24 -3.87 8.15 -6.52
N ARG A 25 -4.14 8.94 -7.56
CA ARG A 25 -4.27 10.40 -7.47
C ARG A 25 -5.60 10.86 -6.87
N PHE A 26 -6.58 9.98 -6.81
CA PHE A 26 -7.96 10.31 -6.47
C PHE A 26 -8.43 9.64 -5.19
N ALA A 27 -9.46 10.23 -4.58
CA ALA A 27 -10.17 9.62 -3.49
C ALA A 27 -10.83 8.29 -3.93
N PRO A 28 -10.96 7.29 -3.03
CA PRO A 28 -10.47 7.30 -1.64
C PRO A 28 -9.00 6.89 -1.51
N LEU A 29 -8.35 6.38 -2.58
CA LEU A 29 -7.01 5.79 -2.54
C LEU A 29 -5.95 6.77 -2.02
N ASN A 30 -6.01 8.03 -2.45
CA ASN A 30 -5.04 9.05 -2.05
C ASN A 30 -5.14 9.42 -0.57
N SER A 31 -6.25 9.11 0.07
CA SER A 31 -6.53 9.45 1.46
C SER A 31 -6.43 8.28 2.42
N TRP A 32 -6.28 7.07 1.93
CA TRP A 32 -6.11 5.91 2.81
C TRP A 32 -4.92 6.09 3.74
N PRO A 33 -5.06 5.68 5.03
CA PRO A 33 -4.00 5.87 6.02
C PRO A 33 -2.64 5.35 5.59
N ASP A 34 -2.61 4.22 4.89
CA ASP A 34 -1.37 3.63 4.39
C ASP A 34 -0.74 4.44 3.24
N ASN A 35 -1.53 5.26 2.59
CA ASN A 35 -1.08 6.16 1.54
C ASN A 35 -0.66 7.54 2.08
N THR A 36 -0.61 7.69 3.39
CA THR A 36 -0.17 8.93 4.06
C THR A 36 1.21 9.35 3.54
N ASN A 37 1.31 10.62 3.19
CA ASN A 37 2.50 11.25 2.62
C ASN A 37 2.87 10.82 1.18
N LEU A 38 2.11 9.95 0.53
CA LEU A 38 2.34 9.63 -0.89
C LEU A 38 1.93 10.75 -1.84
N ASP A 39 1.05 11.66 -1.42
CA ASP A 39 0.80 12.91 -2.12
C ASP A 39 2.08 13.74 -2.29
N LYS A 40 2.94 13.78 -1.27
CA LYS A 40 4.24 14.44 -1.33
C LYS A 40 5.17 13.77 -2.34
N ALA A 41 5.19 12.44 -2.38
CA ALA A 41 5.94 11.69 -3.38
C ALA A 41 5.47 12.04 -4.81
N ARG A 42 4.16 12.11 -5.05
CA ARG A 42 3.63 12.54 -6.35
C ARG A 42 4.04 13.97 -6.70
N ARG A 43 4.00 14.89 -5.73
CA ARG A 43 4.44 16.28 -5.96
C ARG A 43 5.91 16.38 -6.32
N LEU A 44 6.77 15.51 -5.79
CA LEU A 44 8.19 15.46 -6.19
C LEU A 44 8.35 15.06 -7.66
N LEU A 45 7.40 14.33 -8.24
CA LEU A 45 7.40 13.96 -9.65
C LEU A 45 6.85 15.07 -10.57
N TRP A 46 6.24 16.11 -10.00
CA TRP A 46 5.61 17.17 -10.78
C TRP A 46 6.53 17.86 -11.78
N PRO A 47 7.78 18.21 -11.46
CA PRO A 47 8.69 18.80 -12.44
C PRO A 47 8.90 17.92 -13.67
N ILE A 48 8.94 16.60 -13.50
CA ILE A 48 9.07 15.63 -14.59
C ILE A 48 7.78 15.62 -15.40
N LYS A 49 6.63 15.49 -14.74
CA LYS A 49 5.32 15.52 -15.40
C LYS A 49 5.13 16.81 -16.19
N LYS A 50 5.49 17.95 -15.62
CA LYS A 50 5.42 19.26 -16.29
C LYS A 50 6.31 19.31 -17.54
N LYS A 51 7.53 18.76 -17.45
CA LYS A 51 8.48 18.73 -18.57
C LYS A 51 7.96 17.89 -19.74
N TYR A 52 7.39 16.73 -19.46
CA TYR A 52 6.97 15.79 -20.51
C TYR A 52 5.49 15.92 -20.89
N GLY A 53 4.67 16.56 -20.06
CA GLY A 53 3.25 16.79 -20.34
C GLY A 53 2.49 15.51 -20.63
N ASN A 54 1.81 15.49 -21.76
CA ASN A 54 1.02 14.33 -22.19
C ASN A 54 1.84 13.20 -22.82
N LYS A 55 3.17 13.36 -22.92
CA LYS A 55 4.05 12.29 -23.42
C LYS A 55 4.27 11.17 -22.39
N ILE A 56 3.89 11.39 -21.15
CA ILE A 56 3.93 10.39 -20.09
C ILE A 56 2.67 10.53 -19.24
N SER A 57 1.98 9.42 -18.99
CA SER A 57 0.86 9.40 -18.05
C SER A 57 1.36 9.48 -16.60
N TRP A 58 0.48 9.84 -15.67
CA TRP A 58 0.78 9.70 -14.25
C TRP A 58 0.91 8.23 -13.85
N ALA A 59 0.11 7.36 -14.45
CA ALA A 59 0.20 5.93 -14.23
C ALA A 59 1.60 5.40 -14.56
N ASP A 60 2.11 5.71 -15.75
CA ASP A 60 3.46 5.32 -16.15
C ASP A 60 4.53 5.98 -15.27
N LEU A 61 4.39 7.27 -14.97
CA LEU A 61 5.39 8.00 -14.19
C LEU A 61 5.53 7.46 -12.78
N MET A 62 4.43 7.11 -12.11
CA MET A 62 4.48 6.57 -10.75
C MET A 62 5.16 5.19 -10.70
N ILE A 63 4.90 4.33 -11.69
CA ILE A 63 5.51 3.01 -11.75
C ILE A 63 6.98 3.10 -12.19
N LEU A 64 7.27 3.94 -13.17
CA LEU A 64 8.66 4.19 -13.58
C LEU A 64 9.51 4.70 -12.41
N ALA A 65 8.96 5.58 -11.58
CA ALA A 65 9.65 6.05 -10.38
C ALA A 65 9.99 4.90 -9.42
N GLY A 66 9.11 3.91 -9.27
CA GLY A 66 9.38 2.70 -8.51
C GLY A 66 10.52 1.87 -9.10
N ASN A 67 10.50 1.66 -10.42
CA ASN A 67 11.57 0.95 -11.12
C ASN A 67 12.92 1.64 -10.94
N MET A 68 12.96 2.95 -11.14
CA MET A 68 14.18 3.74 -10.97
C MET A 68 14.70 3.73 -9.53
N ALA A 69 13.80 3.70 -8.56
CA ALA A 69 14.18 3.57 -7.15
C ALA A 69 14.86 2.22 -6.89
N TYR A 70 14.28 1.11 -7.35
CA TYR A 70 14.89 -0.20 -7.20
C TYR A 70 16.22 -0.32 -7.96
N GLU A 71 16.29 0.21 -9.16
CA GLU A 71 17.52 0.22 -9.94
C GLU A 71 18.65 1.01 -9.22
N SER A 72 18.30 2.15 -8.63
CA SER A 72 19.26 2.94 -7.83
C SER A 72 19.75 2.21 -6.57
N MET A 73 18.97 1.24 -6.09
CA MET A 73 19.34 0.39 -4.96
C MET A 73 20.05 -0.90 -5.37
N GLY A 74 20.24 -1.13 -6.66
CA GLY A 74 21.02 -2.24 -7.20
C GLY A 74 20.24 -3.40 -7.79
N LEU A 75 18.90 -3.34 -7.85
CA LEU A 75 18.11 -4.33 -8.57
C LEU A 75 18.21 -4.09 -10.07
N LYS A 76 18.60 -5.14 -10.81
CA LYS A 76 18.56 -5.10 -12.27
C LYS A 76 17.12 -5.27 -12.74
N MET A 77 16.58 -4.23 -13.33
CA MET A 77 15.21 -4.25 -13.86
C MET A 77 15.17 -4.94 -15.23
N PHE A 78 14.07 -5.61 -15.53
CA PHE A 78 13.84 -6.24 -16.84
C PHE A 78 13.46 -5.25 -17.94
N GLY A 79 13.18 -4.02 -17.58
CA GLY A 79 12.73 -2.98 -18.48
C GLY A 79 11.43 -2.34 -18.03
N PHE A 80 10.87 -1.50 -18.89
CA PHE A 80 9.63 -0.79 -18.63
C PHE A 80 8.84 -0.58 -19.92
N SER A 81 7.56 -0.84 -19.87
CA SER A 81 6.64 -0.55 -20.97
C SER A 81 5.74 0.61 -20.62
N PHE A 82 5.66 1.57 -21.52
CA PHE A 82 4.74 2.70 -21.43
C PHE A 82 3.39 2.34 -22.06
N GLY A 83 2.38 3.18 -21.81
CA GLY A 83 1.08 3.06 -22.47
C GLY A 83 -0.10 2.94 -21.51
N ARG A 84 0.12 3.08 -20.21
CA ARG A 84 -0.97 3.18 -19.22
C ARG A 84 -1.67 4.52 -19.39
N GLU A 85 -2.98 4.48 -19.46
CA GLU A 85 -3.78 5.69 -19.65
C GLU A 85 -4.28 6.23 -18.31
N ASP A 86 -4.18 7.55 -18.14
CA ASP A 86 -4.71 8.20 -16.94
C ASP A 86 -6.23 8.31 -16.98
N ILE A 87 -6.89 7.94 -15.89
CA ILE A 87 -8.27 8.39 -15.63
C ILE A 87 -8.26 9.83 -15.12
N TRP A 88 -9.38 10.53 -15.33
CA TRP A 88 -9.53 11.96 -14.99
C TRP A 88 -10.58 12.22 -13.91
N HIS A 89 -11.13 11.19 -13.32
CA HIS A 89 -12.06 11.24 -12.22
C HIS A 89 -11.90 9.99 -11.34
N PRO A 90 -12.33 10.03 -10.08
CA PRO A 90 -12.34 8.87 -9.20
C PRO A 90 -13.18 7.72 -9.79
N GLU A 91 -12.74 6.50 -9.59
CA GLU A 91 -13.56 5.33 -9.86
C GLU A 91 -14.63 5.20 -8.78
N LYS A 92 -15.89 5.07 -9.19
CA LYS A 92 -17.04 5.11 -8.27
C LYS A 92 -17.09 3.96 -7.28
N ASP A 93 -16.51 2.83 -7.63
CA ASP A 93 -16.65 1.58 -6.88
C ASP A 93 -15.43 1.24 -6.03
N VAL A 94 -14.56 2.21 -5.76
CA VAL A 94 -13.37 1.99 -4.93
C VAL A 94 -13.63 2.34 -3.46
N TYR A 95 -14.73 2.98 -3.16
CA TYR A 95 -15.13 3.33 -1.79
C TYR A 95 -16.10 2.28 -1.24
N TRP A 96 -15.71 1.62 -0.16
CA TRP A 96 -16.52 0.59 0.51
C TRP A 96 -16.79 0.90 1.99
N GLY A 97 -16.85 2.16 2.34
CA GLY A 97 -17.04 2.61 3.71
C GLY A 97 -15.80 3.27 4.30
N SER A 98 -15.86 3.58 5.57
CA SER A 98 -14.76 4.24 6.27
C SER A 98 -13.56 3.32 6.42
N GLU A 99 -12.37 3.79 6.05
CA GLU A 99 -11.11 3.04 6.24
C GLU A 99 -10.85 2.68 7.70
N LYS A 100 -11.39 3.44 8.66
CA LYS A 100 -11.29 3.10 10.09
C LYS A 100 -11.88 1.73 10.43
N GLU A 101 -12.88 1.31 9.68
CA GLU A 101 -13.49 -0.01 9.85
C GLU A 101 -12.62 -1.14 9.33
N TRP A 102 -11.72 -0.81 8.40
CA TRP A 102 -10.83 -1.75 7.75
C TRP A 102 -9.42 -1.78 8.34
N LEU A 103 -9.11 -0.87 9.21
CA LEU A 103 -7.90 -0.93 10.02
C LEU A 103 -8.11 -2.00 11.11
N GLN A 104 -7.34 -3.01 11.16
CA GLN A 104 -7.46 -4.19 12.03
C GLN A 104 -8.13 -5.39 11.32
N ASP A 105 -8.34 -6.44 12.06
CA ASP A 105 -8.85 -7.73 11.58
C ASP A 105 -10.36 -7.76 11.27
N LYS A 106 -11.04 -6.64 11.38
CA LYS A 106 -12.51 -6.54 11.15
C LYS A 106 -12.95 -6.85 9.72
N ARG A 107 -12.02 -6.80 8.77
CA ARG A 107 -12.27 -7.14 7.36
C ARG A 107 -12.56 -8.62 7.10
N TYR A 108 -12.24 -9.48 8.05
CA TYR A 108 -12.55 -10.90 7.96
C TYR A 108 -13.92 -11.21 8.55
N SER A 109 -14.63 -12.16 7.94
CA SER A 109 -15.91 -12.60 8.48
C SER A 109 -15.72 -13.29 9.81
N ASN A 110 -16.41 -12.80 10.85
CA ASN A 110 -16.39 -13.43 12.16
C ASN A 110 -17.23 -14.73 12.19
N ASN A 111 -18.09 -14.96 11.18
CA ASN A 111 -19.01 -16.08 11.15
C ASN A 111 -18.37 -17.37 10.59
N ASP A 112 -17.19 -17.28 9.98
CA ASP A 112 -16.53 -18.40 9.33
C ASP A 112 -15.10 -18.64 9.80
N ASN A 113 -14.77 -18.14 10.99
CA ASN A 113 -13.40 -18.22 11.55
C ASN A 113 -12.32 -17.64 10.64
N ARG A 114 -12.58 -16.50 9.98
CA ARG A 114 -11.65 -15.82 9.08
C ARG A 114 -11.37 -16.59 7.78
N LYS A 115 -12.23 -17.48 7.36
CA LYS A 115 -12.04 -18.23 6.11
C LYS A 115 -12.25 -17.39 4.87
N SER A 116 -13.02 -16.32 4.99
CA SER A 116 -13.30 -15.44 3.87
C SER A 116 -13.03 -13.98 4.19
N LEU A 117 -12.49 -13.30 3.21
CA LEU A 117 -12.37 -11.87 3.19
C LEU A 117 -13.62 -11.28 2.54
N ALA A 118 -14.14 -10.17 3.08
CA ALA A 118 -15.24 -9.50 2.44
C ALA A 118 -14.89 -9.14 0.99
N ASN A 119 -15.71 -9.61 0.07
CA ASN A 119 -15.58 -9.26 -1.34
C ASN A 119 -16.31 -7.93 -1.59
N PRO A 120 -15.75 -6.94 -2.30
CA PRO A 120 -14.52 -6.96 -3.08
C PRO A 120 -13.26 -6.46 -2.36
N LEU A 121 -13.25 -6.43 -1.05
CA LEU A 121 -12.24 -5.78 -0.22
C LEU A 121 -10.83 -6.39 -0.29
N ALA A 122 -10.72 -7.57 -0.83
CA ALA A 122 -9.42 -8.19 -1.06
C ALA A 122 -8.49 -7.25 -1.82
N ALA A 123 -7.29 -7.18 -1.47
CA ALA A 123 -6.21 -6.47 -2.13
C ALA A 123 -6.31 -4.92 -2.18
N VAL A 124 -7.48 -4.36 -1.97
CA VAL A 124 -7.69 -2.91 -2.17
C VAL A 124 -7.62 -2.14 -0.88
N VAL A 125 -7.92 -2.81 0.22
CA VAL A 125 -8.01 -2.17 1.53
C VAL A 125 -6.67 -2.13 2.20
N MET A 126 -6.44 -1.06 2.83
CA MET A 126 -5.33 -0.82 3.71
C MET A 126 -5.11 -1.93 4.70
N GLY A 127 -3.87 -2.24 4.95
CA GLY A 127 -3.51 -3.33 5.84
C GLY A 127 -3.76 -4.73 5.28
N LEU A 128 -4.37 -4.86 4.10
CA LEU A 128 -4.32 -6.11 3.34
C LEU A 128 -3.01 -6.26 2.58
N ILE A 129 -2.43 -5.14 2.19
CA ILE A 129 -1.07 -5.07 1.66
C ILE A 129 -0.07 -5.43 2.76
N TYR A 130 -0.45 -5.17 4.01
CA TYR A 130 0.33 -5.51 5.19
C TYR A 130 -0.49 -6.45 6.07
N VAL A 131 -0.06 -7.67 6.16
CA VAL A 131 -0.53 -8.59 7.18
C VAL A 131 -0.15 -7.99 8.54
N ASN A 132 -1.05 -8.08 9.51
CA ASN A 132 -0.78 -7.52 10.82
C ASN A 132 0.55 -8.07 11.37
N PRO A 133 1.56 -7.24 11.59
CA PRO A 133 2.87 -7.70 12.05
C PRO A 133 2.84 -8.30 13.46
N GLU A 134 1.82 -8.00 14.23
CA GLU A 134 1.58 -8.61 15.55
C GLU A 134 0.86 -9.97 15.45
N GLY A 135 0.60 -10.44 14.24
CA GLY A 135 -0.14 -11.66 13.98
C GLY A 135 -1.64 -11.46 13.99
N VAL A 136 -2.36 -12.51 13.64
CA VAL A 136 -3.82 -12.52 13.59
C VAL A 136 -4.40 -12.26 15.00
N ASP A 137 -5.28 -11.27 15.10
CA ASP A 137 -5.86 -10.80 16.37
C ASP A 137 -4.80 -10.36 17.39
N GLY A 138 -3.66 -9.87 16.92
CA GLY A 138 -2.55 -9.43 17.77
C GLY A 138 -1.78 -10.59 18.44
N LYS A 139 -1.93 -11.82 17.95
CA LYS A 139 -1.26 -13.00 18.48
C LYS A 139 -0.33 -13.60 17.42
N PRO A 140 0.99 -13.61 17.63
CA PRO A 140 1.92 -14.20 16.68
C PRO A 140 1.60 -15.69 16.45
N ASP A 141 1.20 -16.00 15.22
CA ASP A 141 0.92 -17.35 14.76
C ASP A 141 1.28 -17.46 13.28
N PRO A 142 2.42 -18.06 12.93
CA PRO A 142 2.87 -18.13 11.54
C PRO A 142 1.89 -18.84 10.61
N LEU A 143 1.18 -19.86 11.08
CA LEU A 143 0.24 -20.62 10.25
C LEU A 143 -1.02 -19.80 9.94
N ARG A 144 -1.57 -19.10 10.93
CA ARG A 144 -2.70 -18.20 10.71
C ARG A 144 -2.31 -17.03 9.83
N THR A 145 -1.12 -16.47 10.04
CA THR A 145 -0.58 -15.38 9.20
C THR A 145 -0.38 -15.85 7.76
N ALA A 146 0.14 -17.06 7.55
CA ALA A 146 0.32 -17.62 6.20
C ALA A 146 -1.02 -17.79 5.47
N HIS A 147 -2.08 -18.16 6.19
CA HIS A 147 -3.42 -18.21 5.61
C HIS A 147 -3.88 -16.82 5.13
N ASP A 148 -3.74 -15.79 5.97
CA ASP A 148 -4.11 -14.42 5.62
C ASP A 148 -3.29 -13.88 4.43
N VAL A 149 -2.00 -14.20 4.39
CA VAL A 149 -1.12 -13.84 3.26
C VAL A 149 -1.63 -14.49 1.97
N ARG A 150 -1.87 -15.80 1.97
CA ARG A 150 -2.36 -16.51 0.79
C ARG A 150 -3.70 -16.00 0.30
N GLU A 151 -4.63 -15.76 1.23
CA GLU A 151 -5.94 -15.21 0.89
C GLU A 151 -5.82 -13.83 0.24
N THR A 152 -4.98 -12.97 0.78
CA THR A 152 -4.78 -11.61 0.29
C THR A 152 -4.12 -11.59 -1.08
N PHE A 153 -3.00 -12.26 -1.23
CA PHE A 153 -2.22 -12.23 -2.47
C PHE A 153 -2.83 -13.10 -3.57
N GLY A 154 -3.52 -14.19 -3.19
CA GLY A 154 -4.30 -14.99 -4.13
C GLY A 154 -5.37 -14.18 -4.85
N ARG A 155 -5.99 -13.22 -4.17
CA ARG A 155 -6.96 -12.30 -4.79
C ARG A 155 -6.33 -11.25 -5.70
N MET A 156 -5.02 -11.09 -5.64
CA MET A 156 -4.23 -10.33 -6.61
C MET A 156 -3.67 -11.21 -7.75
N ALA A 157 -4.13 -12.45 -7.86
CA ALA A 157 -3.68 -13.46 -8.83
C ALA A 157 -2.25 -13.99 -8.57
N MET A 158 -1.75 -13.92 -7.35
CA MET A 158 -0.41 -14.42 -7.01
C MET A 158 -0.49 -15.81 -6.38
N ASN A 159 0.40 -16.69 -6.81
CA ASN A 159 0.67 -17.95 -6.15
C ASN A 159 1.66 -17.77 -4.98
N ASP A 160 2.00 -18.84 -4.27
CA ASP A 160 2.89 -18.79 -3.12
C ASP A 160 4.31 -18.32 -3.48
N GLU A 161 4.83 -18.75 -4.62
CA GLU A 161 6.17 -18.38 -5.09
C GLU A 161 6.22 -16.89 -5.44
N GLU A 162 5.25 -16.39 -6.19
CA GLU A 162 5.12 -14.98 -6.53
C GLU A 162 4.90 -14.09 -5.29
N THR A 163 4.08 -14.56 -4.36
CA THR A 163 3.85 -13.88 -3.07
C THR A 163 5.12 -13.78 -2.26
N CYS A 164 5.89 -14.87 -2.17
CA CYS A 164 7.17 -14.89 -1.50
C CYS A 164 8.17 -13.95 -2.18
N ALA A 165 8.29 -14.02 -3.50
CA ALA A 165 9.19 -13.16 -4.26
C ALA A 165 8.86 -11.67 -4.07
N LEU A 166 7.57 -11.31 -4.12
CA LEU A 166 7.12 -9.94 -3.92
C LEU A 166 7.40 -9.45 -2.49
N THR A 167 7.05 -10.26 -1.49
CA THR A 167 7.17 -9.86 -0.08
C THR A 167 8.64 -9.75 0.33
N VAL A 168 9.43 -10.76 0.01
CA VAL A 168 10.87 -10.77 0.29
C VAL A 168 11.59 -9.67 -0.48
N GLY A 169 11.26 -9.53 -1.77
CA GLY A 169 11.79 -8.46 -2.59
C GLY A 169 11.43 -7.07 -2.08
N GLY A 170 10.18 -6.88 -1.66
CA GLY A 170 9.72 -5.62 -1.08
C GLY A 170 10.43 -5.28 0.22
N HIS A 171 10.59 -6.25 1.11
CA HIS A 171 11.24 -6.06 2.41
C HIS A 171 12.78 -6.06 2.34
N SER A 172 13.39 -6.38 1.22
CA SER A 172 14.83 -6.20 1.02
C SER A 172 15.25 -4.74 1.14
N VAL A 173 14.33 -3.80 0.89
CA VAL A 173 14.57 -2.37 0.98
C VAL A 173 13.45 -1.66 1.73
N GLY A 174 13.71 -0.43 2.15
CA GLY A 174 12.71 0.38 2.81
C GLY A 174 12.51 0.04 4.28
N ARG A 175 11.36 0.45 4.80
CA ARG A 175 11.06 0.35 6.23
C ARG A 175 9.57 0.21 6.48
N ALA A 176 9.21 -0.38 7.61
CA ALA A 176 7.88 -0.33 8.18
C ALA A 176 7.58 1.07 8.72
N HIS A 177 6.31 1.44 8.67
CA HIS A 177 5.78 2.63 9.31
C HIS A 177 5.07 2.24 10.58
N GLY A 178 5.17 3.08 11.62
CA GLY A 178 4.48 2.83 12.88
C GLY A 178 2.97 2.77 12.72
N ASN A 179 2.33 2.17 13.70
CA ASN A 179 0.88 2.09 13.80
C ASN A 179 0.37 2.96 14.94
N GLY A 180 -0.62 3.76 14.65
CA GLY A 180 -1.34 4.49 15.67
C GLY A 180 -2.67 3.84 15.99
N ASP A 181 -3.22 4.19 17.14
CA ASP A 181 -4.59 3.82 17.48
C ASP A 181 -5.57 4.49 16.50
N ALA A 182 -6.34 3.68 15.78
CA ALA A 182 -7.30 4.16 14.78
C ALA A 182 -8.39 5.05 15.40
N SER A 183 -8.68 4.92 16.69
CA SER A 183 -9.64 5.79 17.40
C SER A 183 -9.19 7.25 17.49
N LEU A 184 -7.89 7.49 17.35
CA LEU A 184 -7.31 8.84 17.37
C LEU A 184 -7.39 9.55 16.02
N LEU A 185 -7.79 8.85 14.94
CA LEU A 185 -7.97 9.47 13.62
C LEU A 185 -9.15 10.44 13.63
N GLY A 186 -8.94 11.56 12.97
CA GLY A 186 -9.99 12.51 12.65
C GLY A 186 -10.96 11.98 11.58
N PRO A 187 -11.74 12.86 10.95
CA PRO A 187 -12.55 12.49 9.80
C PRO A 187 -11.68 12.04 8.62
N GLU A 188 -12.29 11.37 7.67
CA GLU A 188 -11.65 11.07 6.38
C GLU A 188 -11.17 12.38 5.73
N PRO A 189 -10.03 12.35 5.00
CA PRO A 189 -9.47 13.56 4.42
C PRO A 189 -10.42 14.37 3.54
N GLU A 190 -11.34 13.69 2.83
CA GLU A 190 -12.36 14.33 2.01
C GLU A 190 -13.50 14.94 2.83
N ALA A 191 -13.70 14.49 4.05
CA ALA A 191 -14.66 15.04 5.01
C ALA A 191 -14.02 16.04 5.99
N GLY A 192 -12.72 16.28 5.87
CA GLY A 192 -12.01 17.28 6.65
C GLY A 192 -12.31 18.72 6.19
N GLU A 193 -11.90 19.68 7.00
CA GLU A 193 -11.98 21.09 6.62
C GLU A 193 -11.14 21.35 5.36
N ILE A 194 -11.53 22.36 4.58
CA ILE A 194 -10.93 22.62 3.26
C ILE A 194 -9.42 22.80 3.30
N GLN A 195 -8.89 23.36 4.37
CA GLN A 195 -7.44 23.53 4.58
C GLN A 195 -6.71 22.22 4.90
N GLU A 196 -7.45 21.19 5.29
CA GLU A 196 -6.94 19.89 5.67
C GLU A 196 -7.02 18.86 4.53
N GLN A 197 -7.87 19.11 3.56
CA GLN A 197 -8.08 18.20 2.43
C GLN A 197 -6.80 18.02 1.62
N GLY A 198 -6.52 16.78 1.27
CA GLY A 198 -5.32 16.41 0.53
C GLY A 198 -4.05 16.23 1.37
N PHE A 199 -4.10 16.46 2.68
CA PHE A 199 -2.97 16.25 3.59
C PHE A 199 -2.96 14.88 4.28
N GLY A 200 -3.93 14.04 3.98
CA GLY A 200 -4.11 12.75 4.61
C GLY A 200 -4.89 12.87 5.92
N TRP A 201 -4.94 11.80 6.67
CA TRP A 201 -5.67 11.74 7.92
C TRP A 201 -5.04 12.62 8.99
N ASN A 202 -5.86 13.45 9.61
CA ASN A 202 -5.49 14.14 10.85
C ASN A 202 -5.60 13.20 12.04
N ARG A 203 -4.72 13.37 13.00
CA ARG A 203 -4.70 12.59 14.21
C ARG A 203 -4.78 13.49 15.43
N LYS A 204 -5.62 13.13 16.38
CA LYS A 204 -5.68 13.77 17.69
C LYS A 204 -4.49 13.33 18.53
N GLY A 205 -3.62 14.26 18.85
CA GLY A 205 -2.41 13.99 19.63
C GLY A 205 -1.31 13.28 18.82
N GLY A 206 -0.08 13.49 19.21
CA GLY A 206 1.09 12.96 18.51
C GLY A 206 1.43 13.69 17.21
N GLY A 207 2.68 13.57 16.77
CA GLY A 207 3.18 14.26 15.58
C GLY A 207 2.96 13.51 14.27
N GLY A 208 2.20 12.40 14.23
CA GLY A 208 2.03 11.58 13.03
C GLY A 208 3.32 10.93 12.52
N LEU A 209 4.34 10.84 13.36
CA LEU A 209 5.63 10.26 13.05
C LEU A 209 5.90 9.02 13.90
N GLY A 210 6.70 8.10 13.38
CA GLY A 210 7.11 6.92 14.09
C GLY A 210 5.92 6.03 14.44
N VAL A 211 5.86 5.57 15.68
CA VAL A 211 4.77 4.75 16.23
C VAL A 211 3.41 5.46 16.22
N ASN A 212 3.40 6.75 15.98
CA ASN A 212 2.18 7.55 15.87
C ASN A 212 1.62 7.62 14.46
N GLN A 213 2.24 6.98 13.48
CA GLN A 213 1.66 6.80 12.16
C GLN A 213 0.57 5.73 12.18
N VAL A 214 -0.32 5.77 11.21
CA VAL A 214 -1.55 4.96 11.22
C VAL A 214 -1.36 3.57 10.64
N THR A 215 -0.18 3.26 10.12
CA THR A 215 0.05 2.02 9.36
C THR A 215 1.03 1.13 10.07
N SER A 216 0.86 -0.11 10.16
CA SER A 216 1.62 -1.20 10.77
C SER A 216 2.09 -0.99 12.23
N GLY A 217 2.07 -2.02 13.03
CA GLY A 217 2.47 -1.99 14.45
C GLY A 217 3.98 -1.89 14.70
N ILE A 218 4.78 -2.04 13.65
CA ILE A 218 6.24 -2.06 13.73
C ILE A 218 6.81 -0.84 13.02
N GLN A 219 7.81 -0.23 13.65
CA GLN A 219 8.59 0.82 13.04
C GLN A 219 10.04 0.41 12.91
N GLY A 220 10.62 0.66 11.75
CA GLY A 220 12.04 0.45 11.50
C GLY A 220 12.32 -0.19 10.14
N ALA A 221 13.59 -0.25 9.82
CA ALA A 221 14.03 -0.92 8.60
C ALA A 221 13.90 -2.45 8.73
N TRP A 222 13.57 -3.11 7.63
CA TRP A 222 13.48 -4.56 7.56
C TRP A 222 14.87 -5.23 7.55
N THR A 223 15.89 -4.47 7.13
CA THR A 223 17.27 -4.95 7.00
C THR A 223 18.24 -3.92 7.54
N THR A 224 19.48 -4.33 7.71
CA THR A 224 20.57 -3.42 8.07
C THR A 224 20.99 -2.50 6.91
N HIS A 225 20.53 -2.78 5.69
CA HIS A 225 20.81 -1.99 4.49
C HIS A 225 19.53 -1.60 3.73
N PRO A 226 18.66 -0.74 4.31
CA PRO A 226 17.32 -0.49 3.78
C PRO A 226 17.28 0.23 2.42
N ASN A 227 18.39 0.68 1.93
CA ASN A 227 18.56 1.34 0.64
C ASN A 227 19.46 0.56 -0.35
N LYS A 228 19.65 -0.73 -0.08
CA LYS A 228 20.43 -1.62 -0.93
C LYS A 228 19.65 -2.90 -1.22
N TRP A 229 19.56 -3.27 -2.49
CA TRP A 229 19.00 -4.54 -2.91
C TRP A 229 20.02 -5.65 -2.67
N ASP A 230 19.76 -6.48 -1.67
CA ASP A 230 20.57 -7.65 -1.34
C ASP A 230 19.71 -8.72 -0.61
N ASP A 231 20.33 -9.82 -0.22
CA ASP A 231 19.69 -10.96 0.44
C ASP A 231 19.65 -10.86 1.97
N THR A 232 19.95 -9.69 2.53
CA THR A 232 20.04 -9.50 3.98
C THR A 232 18.71 -9.80 4.67
N TYR A 233 17.57 -9.49 4.04
CA TYR A 233 16.26 -9.82 4.61
C TYR A 233 16.09 -11.33 4.85
N LEU A 234 16.44 -12.15 3.86
CA LEU A 234 16.40 -13.62 4.02
C LEU A 234 17.34 -14.13 5.12
N LYS A 235 18.53 -13.56 5.21
CA LYS A 235 19.51 -13.92 6.24
C LYS A 235 19.08 -13.57 7.65
N ILE A 236 18.24 -12.54 7.80
CA ILE A 236 17.67 -12.14 9.09
C ILE A 236 16.47 -13.02 9.45
N LEU A 237 15.69 -13.41 8.44
CA LEU A 237 14.46 -14.17 8.62
C LEU A 237 14.73 -15.66 8.94
N LEU A 238 15.79 -16.25 8.39
CA LEU A 238 16.18 -17.65 8.53
C LEU A 238 17.30 -17.85 9.56
#